data_5a7b6a87f7bcd4e771c8e016c4c7bc6d
#
_entry.id   5a7b6a87f7bcd4e771c8e016c4c7bc6d
#
_cell.length_a   1.000
_cell.length_b   1.000
_cell.length_c   1.000
_cell.angle_alpha   90.00
_cell.angle_beta   90.00
_cell.angle_gamma   90.00
#
_symmetry.space_group_name_H-M   'P 1'
#
loop_
_entity.id
_entity.type
_entity.pdbx_description
1 polymer ?
#
loop_
_entity_poly.entity_id
_entity_poly.type
_entity_poly.pdbx_seq_one_letter_code
_entity_poly.pdbx_strand_id
1 'polypeptide(L)'
;FEGVDIALFSAGGSTSAKYAPYAVQAGAVVVDNTSYFRQNPDVPLVVPEVNAHALDAHNGIIACPNCSTIQMMVALEPVRQKWGLDRIIVSTYQAVSGAGMGAILETQRELREVLNDGVNPRDLHAEILPSGGDKKHYPIAFNALPQIDVFTDNDYTYEEMKMTKETKK
;
A
#
# COMPACT_ATOMS: atom_id res chain seq x y z
N PHE A 1 -20.37 -0.43 -16.06
CA PHE A 1 -20.43 -1.50 -15.06
C PHE A 1 -21.73 -2.31 -15.12
N GLU A 2 -22.58 -2.09 -16.12
CA GLU A 2 -23.81 -2.88 -16.29
C GLU A 2 -23.48 -4.37 -16.43
N GLY A 3 -24.15 -5.23 -15.65
CA GLY A 3 -23.92 -6.68 -15.65
C GLY A 3 -22.64 -7.14 -14.92
N VAL A 4 -21.98 -6.25 -14.19
CA VAL A 4 -20.82 -6.58 -13.36
C VAL A 4 -21.26 -6.79 -11.92
N ASP A 5 -21.03 -7.99 -11.37
CA ASP A 5 -21.35 -8.30 -9.96
C ASP A 5 -20.27 -7.80 -9.01
N ILE A 6 -18.99 -7.97 -9.36
CA ILE A 6 -17.84 -7.57 -8.54
C ILE A 6 -16.85 -6.78 -9.39
N ALA A 7 -16.45 -5.61 -8.90
CA ALA A 7 -15.46 -4.75 -9.53
C ALA A 7 -14.21 -4.60 -8.64
N LEU A 8 -13.05 -5.04 -9.14
CA LEU A 8 -11.78 -4.92 -8.45
C LEU A 8 -11.08 -3.61 -8.85
N PHE A 9 -10.77 -2.76 -7.88
CA PHE A 9 -10.12 -1.48 -8.11
C PHE A 9 -8.67 -1.48 -7.58
N SER A 10 -7.72 -1.19 -8.46
CA SER A 10 -6.28 -1.10 -8.12
C SER A 10 -5.51 -0.12 -9.01
N ALA A 11 -6.21 0.81 -9.67
CA ALA A 11 -5.64 1.75 -10.64
C ALA A 11 -5.34 3.14 -10.03
N GLY A 12 -5.14 3.20 -8.71
CA GLY A 12 -4.86 4.44 -7.97
C GLY A 12 -6.10 5.10 -7.37
N GLY A 13 -5.89 5.86 -6.29
CA GLY A 13 -6.96 6.44 -5.48
C GLY A 13 -7.87 7.40 -6.25
N SER A 14 -7.34 8.19 -7.19
CA SER A 14 -8.14 9.09 -8.02
C SER A 14 -9.12 8.33 -8.94
N THR A 15 -8.72 7.17 -9.44
CA THR A 15 -9.57 6.28 -10.22
C THR A 15 -10.68 5.69 -9.36
N SER A 16 -10.34 5.20 -8.16
CA SER A 16 -11.32 4.70 -7.21
C SER A 16 -12.31 5.78 -6.79
N ALA A 17 -11.83 6.98 -6.44
CA ALA A 17 -12.68 8.11 -6.09
C ALA A 17 -13.72 8.42 -7.19
N LYS A 18 -13.29 8.40 -8.44
CA LYS A 18 -14.12 8.75 -9.59
C LYS A 18 -15.10 7.65 -9.98
N TYR A 19 -14.65 6.41 -10.04
CA TYR A 19 -15.40 5.34 -10.71
C TYR A 19 -16.08 4.35 -9.77
N ALA A 20 -15.63 4.19 -8.51
CA ALA A 20 -16.26 3.26 -7.60
C ALA A 20 -17.75 3.58 -7.33
N PRO A 21 -18.16 4.85 -7.16
CA PRO A 21 -19.58 5.18 -7.01
C PRO A 21 -20.44 4.77 -8.21
N TYR A 22 -19.92 4.88 -9.43
CA TYR A 22 -20.63 4.44 -10.63
C TYR A 22 -20.78 2.92 -10.72
N ALA A 23 -19.76 2.17 -10.25
CA ALA A 23 -19.84 0.71 -10.19
C ALA A 23 -20.92 0.27 -9.19
N VAL A 24 -20.95 0.89 -8.01
CA VAL A 24 -21.98 0.64 -6.99
C VAL A 24 -23.37 1.00 -7.50
N GLN A 25 -23.52 2.14 -8.17
CA GLN A 25 -24.79 2.57 -8.76
C GLN A 25 -25.31 1.59 -9.83
N ALA A 26 -24.38 0.93 -10.54
CA ALA A 26 -24.72 -0.10 -11.53
C ALA A 26 -25.02 -1.49 -10.90
N GLY A 27 -24.95 -1.60 -9.56
CA GLY A 27 -25.25 -2.82 -8.82
C GLY A 27 -24.01 -3.70 -8.48
N ALA A 28 -22.81 -3.28 -8.85
CA ALA A 28 -21.60 -4.03 -8.55
C ALA A 28 -21.13 -3.80 -7.09
N VAL A 29 -20.56 -4.82 -6.47
CA VAL A 29 -19.79 -4.68 -5.25
C VAL A 29 -18.33 -4.33 -5.62
N VAL A 30 -17.83 -3.23 -5.10
CA VAL A 30 -16.46 -2.76 -5.32
C VAL A 30 -15.54 -3.30 -4.22
N VAL A 31 -14.45 -3.95 -4.63
CA VAL A 31 -13.33 -4.29 -3.75
C VAL A 31 -12.16 -3.37 -4.12
N ASP A 32 -11.86 -2.40 -3.26
CA ASP A 32 -10.86 -1.37 -3.53
C ASP A 32 -9.55 -1.61 -2.82
N ASN A 33 -8.49 -1.87 -3.60
CA ASN A 33 -7.13 -2.03 -3.10
C ASN A 33 -6.38 -0.70 -2.96
N THR A 34 -6.98 0.43 -3.38
CA THR A 34 -6.32 1.74 -3.23
C THR A 34 -6.47 2.28 -1.80
N SER A 35 -5.75 3.36 -1.50
CA SER A 35 -5.84 3.98 -0.16
C SER A 35 -7.07 4.87 0.03
N TYR A 36 -7.84 5.14 -1.03
CA TYR A 36 -8.84 6.21 -1.03
C TYR A 36 -9.95 6.02 0.01
N PHE A 37 -10.54 4.83 0.07
CA PHE A 37 -11.66 4.56 0.97
C PHE A 37 -11.26 4.01 2.35
N ARG A 38 -9.99 3.69 2.58
CA ARG A 38 -9.53 3.01 3.81
C ARG A 38 -9.89 3.73 5.09
N GLN A 39 -9.88 5.05 5.10
CA GLN A 39 -10.20 5.86 6.28
C GLN A 39 -11.65 6.37 6.31
N ASN A 40 -12.47 6.04 5.31
CA ASN A 40 -13.87 6.41 5.30
C ASN A 40 -14.63 5.56 6.35
N PRO A 41 -15.33 6.17 7.33
CA PRO A 41 -16.02 5.44 8.39
C PRO A 41 -17.17 4.56 7.87
N ASP A 42 -17.76 4.91 6.72
CA ASP A 42 -18.88 4.19 6.12
C ASP A 42 -18.44 3.02 5.22
N VAL A 43 -17.13 2.83 5.04
CA VAL A 43 -16.56 1.76 4.22
C VAL A 43 -15.78 0.80 5.10
N PRO A 44 -16.15 -0.48 5.17
CA PRO A 44 -15.40 -1.46 5.94
C PRO A 44 -14.01 -1.68 5.37
N LEU A 45 -13.02 -1.70 6.25
CA LEU A 45 -11.63 -2.05 5.95
C LEU A 45 -11.43 -3.52 6.35
N VAL A 46 -11.21 -4.40 5.39
CA VAL A 46 -11.35 -5.84 5.62
C VAL A 46 -10.07 -6.61 5.34
N VAL A 47 -9.70 -7.44 6.31
CA VAL A 47 -8.78 -8.57 6.17
C VAL A 47 -9.59 -9.82 6.54
N PRO A 48 -9.98 -10.69 5.59
CA PRO A 48 -10.92 -11.78 5.85
C PRO A 48 -10.53 -12.70 7.01
N GLU A 49 -9.24 -12.97 7.19
CA GLU A 49 -8.72 -13.80 8.29
C GLU A 49 -8.86 -13.15 9.68
N VAL A 50 -9.10 -11.82 9.71
CA VAL A 50 -9.16 -11.04 10.95
C VAL A 50 -10.57 -10.60 11.28
N ASN A 51 -11.27 -10.02 10.30
CA ASN A 51 -12.55 -9.34 10.51
C ASN A 51 -13.57 -9.57 9.38
N ALA A 52 -13.69 -10.81 8.87
CA ALA A 52 -14.65 -11.15 7.80
C ALA A 52 -16.07 -10.65 8.07
N HIS A 53 -16.50 -10.64 9.36
CA HIS A 53 -17.82 -10.16 9.78
C HIS A 53 -18.06 -8.67 9.41
N ALA A 54 -17.02 -7.88 9.20
CA ALA A 54 -17.16 -6.50 8.77
C ALA A 54 -17.70 -6.38 7.33
N LEU A 55 -17.65 -7.45 6.54
CA LEU A 55 -18.28 -7.51 5.22
C LEU A 55 -19.78 -7.28 5.27
N ASP A 56 -20.46 -7.71 6.33
CA ASP A 56 -21.92 -7.57 6.46
C ASP A 56 -22.38 -6.10 6.52
N ALA A 57 -21.47 -5.20 6.81
CA ALA A 57 -21.75 -3.75 6.94
C ALA A 57 -21.43 -2.95 5.67
N HIS A 58 -21.02 -3.58 4.54
CA HIS A 58 -20.68 -2.82 3.35
C HIS A 58 -21.90 -2.20 2.66
N ASN A 59 -21.74 -0.98 2.17
CA ASN A 59 -22.71 -0.25 1.34
C ASN A 59 -22.27 -0.22 -0.15
N GLY A 60 -21.84 -1.39 -0.66
CA GLY A 60 -21.37 -1.53 -2.04
C GLY A 60 -19.86 -1.35 -2.23
N ILE A 61 -19.12 -0.79 -1.25
CA ILE A 61 -17.67 -0.65 -1.32
C ILE A 61 -17.02 -1.36 -0.12
N ILE A 62 -15.96 -2.11 -0.40
CA ILE A 62 -15.11 -2.80 0.58
C ILE A 62 -13.67 -2.33 0.33
N ALA A 63 -13.01 -1.81 1.35
CA ALA A 63 -11.61 -1.39 1.25
C ALA A 63 -10.66 -2.49 1.72
N CYS A 64 -9.56 -2.69 0.99
CA CYS A 64 -8.45 -3.53 1.40
C CYS A 64 -7.38 -2.66 2.08
N PRO A 65 -6.80 -3.09 3.22
CA PRO A 65 -5.70 -2.36 3.85
C PRO A 65 -4.43 -2.30 2.99
N ASN A 66 -3.46 -1.54 3.45
CA ASN A 66 -2.10 -1.53 2.89
C ASN A 66 -1.48 -2.94 2.95
N CYS A 67 -0.65 -3.26 1.96
CA CYS A 67 -0.02 -4.58 1.84
C CYS A 67 0.76 -4.99 3.11
N SER A 68 1.51 -4.07 3.71
CA SER A 68 2.25 -4.31 4.95
C SER A 68 1.31 -4.53 6.13
N THR A 69 0.20 -3.78 6.20
CA THR A 69 -0.83 -3.96 7.22
C THR A 69 -1.48 -5.34 7.13
N ILE A 70 -1.89 -5.77 5.93
CA ILE A 70 -2.55 -7.07 5.74
C ILE A 70 -1.65 -8.21 6.25
N GLN A 71 -0.40 -8.26 5.79
CA GLN A 71 0.54 -9.32 6.18
C GLN A 71 0.77 -9.35 7.69
N MET A 72 0.95 -8.19 8.30
CA MET A 72 1.13 -8.05 9.74
C MET A 72 -0.11 -8.54 10.51
N MET A 73 -1.30 -8.12 10.09
CA MET A 73 -2.55 -8.47 10.78
C MET A 73 -2.85 -9.97 10.71
N VAL A 74 -2.67 -10.59 9.56
CA VAL A 74 -2.85 -12.06 9.41
C VAL A 74 -1.88 -12.83 10.31
N ALA A 75 -0.62 -12.40 10.40
CA ALA A 75 0.37 -13.04 11.24
C ALA A 75 0.10 -12.85 12.76
N LEU A 76 -0.43 -11.69 13.15
CA LEU A 76 -0.67 -11.35 14.56
C LEU A 76 -2.03 -11.80 15.09
N GLU A 77 -3.00 -12.07 14.22
CA GLU A 77 -4.36 -12.44 14.66
C GLU A 77 -4.40 -13.67 15.59
N PRO A 78 -3.69 -14.78 15.32
CA PRO A 78 -3.64 -15.91 16.26
C PRO A 78 -3.06 -15.54 17.63
N VAL A 79 -2.10 -14.60 17.66
CA VAL A 79 -1.52 -14.09 18.91
C VAL A 79 -2.54 -13.26 19.67
N ARG A 80 -3.21 -12.35 18.98
CA ARG A 80 -4.25 -11.50 19.54
C ARG A 80 -5.39 -12.32 20.14
N GLN A 81 -5.86 -13.34 19.43
CA GLN A 81 -6.94 -14.20 19.89
C GLN A 81 -6.57 -14.97 21.17
N LYS A 82 -5.33 -15.44 21.27
CA LYS A 82 -4.91 -16.30 22.39
C LYS A 82 -4.43 -15.53 23.63
N TRP A 83 -3.74 -14.42 23.43
CA TRP A 83 -3.06 -13.68 24.51
C TRP A 83 -3.43 -12.20 24.61
N GLY A 84 -4.18 -11.68 23.65
CA GLY A 84 -4.37 -10.25 23.48
C GLY A 84 -3.17 -9.59 22.79
N LEU A 85 -3.31 -8.33 22.44
CA LEU A 85 -2.27 -7.55 21.79
C LEU A 85 -2.31 -6.12 22.34
N ASP A 86 -1.27 -5.73 23.05
CA ASP A 86 -1.18 -4.41 23.68
C ASP A 86 -0.45 -3.40 22.80
N ARG A 87 0.69 -3.81 22.24
CA ARG A 87 1.54 -2.95 21.43
C ARG A 87 2.23 -3.71 20.31
N ILE A 88 2.35 -3.06 19.15
CA ILE A 88 3.11 -3.55 18.00
C ILE A 88 4.30 -2.64 17.76
N ILE A 89 5.49 -3.22 17.69
CA ILE A 89 6.71 -2.57 17.17
C ILE A 89 7.12 -3.38 15.96
N VAL A 90 7.14 -2.74 14.79
CA VAL A 90 7.37 -3.42 13.51
C VAL A 90 8.46 -2.73 12.70
N SER A 91 9.29 -3.52 12.04
CA SER A 91 10.22 -3.09 11.01
C SER A 91 9.96 -3.91 9.76
N THR A 92 9.92 -3.27 8.59
CA THR A 92 9.65 -3.94 7.31
C THR A 92 10.82 -3.83 6.36
N TYR A 93 10.98 -4.85 5.52
CA TYR A 93 11.83 -4.82 4.34
C TYR A 93 10.93 -5.01 3.12
N GLN A 94 10.85 -3.99 2.28
CA GLN A 94 9.91 -3.95 1.17
C GLN A 94 10.61 -3.84 -0.17
N ALA A 95 10.08 -4.56 -1.17
CA ALA A 95 10.56 -4.48 -2.54
C ALA A 95 10.06 -3.21 -3.24
N VAL A 96 10.79 -2.76 -4.25
CA VAL A 96 10.47 -1.56 -5.03
C VAL A 96 9.16 -1.66 -5.80
N SER A 97 8.64 -2.86 -6.03
CA SER A 97 7.41 -3.09 -6.80
C SER A 97 6.18 -2.37 -6.24
N GLY A 98 6.14 -2.12 -4.92
CA GLY A 98 5.09 -1.34 -4.27
C GLY A 98 5.05 0.12 -4.69
N ALA A 99 6.17 0.68 -5.15
CA ALA A 99 6.26 2.02 -5.71
C ALA A 99 5.86 2.11 -7.20
N GLY A 100 5.46 0.97 -7.79
CA GLY A 100 4.93 0.88 -9.15
C GLY A 100 5.97 0.60 -10.23
N MET A 101 5.48 0.54 -11.46
CA MET A 101 6.30 0.14 -12.62
C MET A 101 7.49 1.06 -12.85
N GLY A 102 7.36 2.36 -12.60
CA GLY A 102 8.46 3.31 -12.74
C GLY A 102 9.66 2.94 -11.86
N ALA A 103 9.43 2.61 -10.59
CA ALA A 103 10.49 2.21 -9.67
C ALA A 103 11.15 0.88 -10.08
N ILE A 104 10.38 -0.07 -10.62
CA ILE A 104 10.91 -1.33 -11.15
C ILE A 104 11.84 -1.04 -12.34
N LEU A 105 11.40 -0.22 -13.28
CA LEU A 105 12.21 0.12 -14.47
C LEU A 105 13.46 0.92 -14.10
N GLU A 106 13.37 1.86 -13.16
CA GLU A 106 14.53 2.58 -12.63
C GLU A 106 15.53 1.63 -11.99
N THR A 107 15.10 0.73 -11.12
CA THR A 107 15.96 -0.29 -10.51
C THR A 107 16.63 -1.17 -11.56
N GLN A 108 15.91 -1.58 -12.61
CA GLN A 108 16.47 -2.36 -13.70
C GLN A 108 17.54 -1.58 -14.49
N ARG A 109 17.33 -0.27 -14.71
CA ARG A 109 18.31 0.60 -15.33
C ARG A 109 19.57 0.69 -14.48
N GLU A 110 19.42 1.02 -13.21
CA GLU A 110 20.53 1.10 -12.24
C GLU A 110 21.36 -0.19 -12.19
N LEU A 111 20.70 -1.35 -12.14
CA LEU A 111 21.39 -2.65 -12.16
C LEU A 111 22.19 -2.87 -13.44
N ARG A 112 21.66 -2.46 -14.61
CA ARG A 112 22.40 -2.58 -15.88
C ARG A 112 23.61 -1.66 -15.91
N GLU A 113 23.48 -0.41 -15.47
CA GLU A 113 24.59 0.53 -15.39
C GLU A 113 25.74 -0.01 -14.52
N VAL A 114 25.43 -0.62 -13.38
CA VAL A 114 26.46 -1.23 -12.52
C VAL A 114 27.05 -2.48 -13.14
N LEU A 115 26.21 -3.42 -13.59
CA LEU A 115 26.67 -4.77 -13.98
C LEU A 115 27.29 -4.81 -15.37
N ASN A 116 26.80 -4.00 -16.30
CA ASN A 116 27.23 -4.03 -17.69
C ASN A 116 28.20 -2.88 -18.02
N ASP A 117 27.94 -1.69 -17.47
CA ASP A 117 28.69 -0.48 -17.84
C ASP A 117 29.76 -0.12 -16.78
N GLY A 118 29.79 -0.84 -15.66
CA GLY A 118 30.80 -0.66 -14.61
C GLY A 118 30.63 0.62 -13.80
N VAL A 119 29.44 1.24 -13.82
CA VAL A 119 29.15 2.44 -13.02
C VAL A 119 29.23 2.11 -11.54
N ASN A 120 29.89 2.96 -10.76
CA ASN A 120 29.92 2.79 -9.31
C ASN A 120 28.50 3.01 -8.75
N PRO A 121 27.98 2.14 -7.87
CA PRO A 121 26.64 2.32 -7.29
C PRO A 121 26.40 3.68 -6.60
N ARG A 122 27.47 4.35 -6.15
CA ARG A 122 27.39 5.68 -5.52
C ARG A 122 27.17 6.81 -6.53
N ASP A 123 27.45 6.57 -7.80
CA ASP A 123 27.35 7.56 -8.89
C ASP A 123 26.08 7.36 -9.72
N LEU A 124 25.21 6.41 -9.33
CA LEU A 124 23.93 6.20 -9.98
C LEU A 124 23.00 7.39 -9.77
N HIS A 125 22.19 7.69 -10.78
CA HIS A 125 21.14 8.71 -10.72
C HIS A 125 19.77 8.07 -10.46
N ALA A 126 18.98 8.68 -9.56
CA ALA A 126 17.63 8.24 -9.24
C ALA A 126 16.62 9.40 -9.33
N GLU A 127 15.39 9.08 -9.72
CA GLU A 127 14.32 10.07 -9.95
C GLU A 127 13.00 9.68 -9.24
N ILE A 128 12.91 8.48 -8.68
CA ILE A 128 11.64 7.92 -8.18
C ILE A 128 11.68 7.61 -6.68
N LEU A 129 12.70 6.89 -6.21
CA LEU A 129 12.74 6.43 -4.82
C LEU A 129 13.41 7.45 -3.88
N PRO A 130 12.91 7.59 -2.64
CA PRO A 130 11.94 6.74 -1.94
C PRO A 130 10.48 6.97 -2.36
N SER A 131 10.16 8.09 -2.96
CA SER A 131 8.84 8.41 -3.52
C SER A 131 8.96 9.49 -4.59
N GLY A 132 8.16 9.42 -5.66
CA GLY A 132 8.07 10.47 -6.67
C GLY A 132 7.60 11.83 -6.15
N GLY A 133 7.02 11.87 -4.94
CA GLY A 133 6.65 13.13 -4.25
C GLY A 133 7.76 13.73 -3.38
N ASP A 134 8.90 13.07 -3.24
CA ASP A 134 10.04 13.59 -2.47
C ASP A 134 10.88 14.60 -3.28
N LYS A 135 11.63 15.45 -2.58
CA LYS A 135 12.55 16.41 -3.20
C LYS A 135 13.90 15.80 -3.57
N LYS A 136 14.24 14.69 -2.93
CA LYS A 136 15.51 13.98 -3.15
C LYS A 136 15.22 12.52 -3.42
N HIS A 137 15.92 11.98 -4.40
CA HIS A 137 15.85 10.61 -4.79
C HIS A 137 17.20 9.92 -4.60
N TYR A 138 17.15 8.63 -4.33
CA TYR A 138 18.34 7.82 -4.03
C TYR A 138 18.27 6.49 -4.77
N PRO A 139 19.39 6.06 -5.37
CA PRO A 139 19.44 4.77 -6.04
C PRO A 139 19.21 3.62 -5.06
N ILE A 140 18.52 2.59 -5.53
CA ILE A 140 18.22 1.39 -4.75
C ILE A 140 19.10 0.21 -5.12
N ALA A 141 19.66 0.18 -6.34
CA ALA A 141 20.54 -0.91 -6.74
C ALA A 141 21.74 -1.04 -5.80
N PHE A 142 21.91 -2.23 -5.21
CA PHE A 142 22.93 -2.53 -4.18
C PHE A 142 22.82 -1.66 -2.90
N ASN A 143 21.62 -1.17 -2.59
CA ASN A 143 21.38 -0.28 -1.47
C ASN A 143 20.11 -0.68 -0.68
N ALA A 144 19.92 -0.06 0.48
CA ALA A 144 18.69 -0.09 1.24
C ALA A 144 18.32 1.33 1.65
N LEU A 145 17.13 1.79 1.30
CA LEU A 145 16.65 3.12 1.67
C LEU A 145 15.79 3.02 2.94
N PRO A 146 16.18 3.69 4.04
CA PRO A 146 15.44 3.63 5.31
C PRO A 146 14.21 4.56 5.29
N GLN A 147 13.52 4.60 4.17
CA GLN A 147 12.34 5.42 3.95
C GLN A 147 11.46 4.81 2.86
N ILE A 148 10.15 4.78 3.09
CA ILE A 148 9.15 4.44 2.09
C ILE A 148 8.08 5.52 2.12
N ASP A 149 7.79 6.13 0.95
CA ASP A 149 6.89 7.27 0.81
C ASP A 149 7.43 8.57 1.45
N VAL A 150 6.71 9.68 1.35
CA VAL A 150 7.12 10.98 1.89
C VAL A 150 6.86 11.10 3.40
N PHE A 151 7.64 11.92 4.08
CA PHE A 151 7.41 12.25 5.48
C PHE A 151 6.19 13.14 5.66
N THR A 152 5.46 12.90 6.74
CA THR A 152 4.39 13.74 7.25
C THR A 152 4.93 14.71 8.31
N ASP A 153 4.11 15.64 8.79
CA ASP A 153 4.51 16.67 9.76
C ASP A 153 4.95 16.12 11.13
N ASN A 154 4.69 14.85 11.41
CA ASN A 154 5.06 14.18 12.66
C ASN A 154 6.30 13.28 12.54
N ASP A 155 7.11 13.48 11.51
CA ASP A 155 8.34 12.73 11.20
C ASP A 155 8.14 11.23 10.87
N TYR A 156 6.87 10.79 10.72
CA TYR A 156 6.55 9.47 10.16
C TYR A 156 6.28 9.58 8.66
N THR A 157 6.58 8.53 7.92
CA THR A 157 6.20 8.45 6.51
C THR A 157 4.71 8.12 6.35
N TYR A 158 4.15 8.40 5.16
CA TYR A 158 2.78 7.97 4.85
C TYR A 158 2.62 6.46 4.96
N GLU A 159 3.64 5.66 4.61
CA GLU A 159 3.61 4.20 4.74
C GLU A 159 3.46 3.77 6.20
N GLU A 160 4.24 4.34 7.11
CA GLU A 160 4.13 4.09 8.55
C GLU A 160 2.79 4.54 9.12
N MET A 161 2.27 5.69 8.65
CA MET A 161 0.97 6.19 9.07
C MET A 161 -0.19 5.33 8.57
N LYS A 162 -0.09 4.71 7.39
CA LYS A 162 -1.06 3.71 6.93
C LYS A 162 -1.13 2.55 7.92
N MET A 163 0.00 1.93 8.25
CA MET A 163 0.05 0.83 9.21
C MET A 163 -0.57 1.22 10.56
N THR A 164 -0.20 2.38 11.09
CA THR A 164 -0.68 2.87 12.38
C THR A 164 -2.20 3.10 12.40
N LYS A 165 -2.75 3.71 11.35
CA LYS A 165 -4.18 4.05 11.28
C LYS A 165 -5.03 2.84 10.94
N GLU A 166 -4.60 2.02 10.00
CA GLU A 166 -5.36 0.88 9.49
C GLU A 166 -5.43 -0.26 10.51
N THR A 167 -4.40 -0.46 11.33
CA THR A 167 -4.40 -1.46 12.42
C THR A 167 -5.42 -1.13 13.51
N LYS A 168 -5.83 0.14 13.65
CA LYS A 168 -6.79 0.58 14.66
C LYS A 168 -8.24 0.53 14.18
N LYS A 169 -8.45 0.45 12.90
CA LYS A 169 -9.77 0.42 12.27
C LYS A 169 -10.29 -1.00 12.11
#